data_137506ab45823c3216b58433c8d2552e
#
_entry.id   137506ab45823c3216b58433c8d2552e
#
_cell.length_a   1.000
_cell.length_b   1.000
_cell.length_c   1.000
_cell.angle_alpha   90.00
_cell.angle_beta   90.00
_cell.angle_gamma   90.00
#
_symmetry.space_group_name_H-M   'P 1'
#
loop_
_entity.id
_entity.type
_entity.pdbx_description
1 polymer ?
#
loop_
_entity_poly.entity_id
_entity_poly.type
_entity_poly.pdbx_seq_one_letter_code
_entity_poly.pdbx_strand_id
1 'polypeptide(L)'
;MTATIARPFNQKIRILALRLAFLGLLPLTLFTRPAISGGAADLLETAGILAILLAVLGRFWAILYIGGRKNRTLLREGPYSICRHPLYLFSTIGATGFGLMLESVTLAAVMGGAAFVILSLTASREERFLRAAFAGYADYAREVPRMLPALRLFHTPACLTVDTGTLAGNAADALVFVTLIPLAELLR
;
A
#
# COMPACT_ATOMS: atom_id res chain seq x y z
N MET A 1 28.26 -20.42 -16.93
CA MET A 1 27.08 -20.38 -16.04
C MET A 1 26.17 -19.27 -16.52
N THR A 2 25.11 -19.59 -17.23
CA THR A 2 24.10 -18.65 -17.70
C THR A 2 23.29 -18.19 -16.50
N ALA A 3 23.50 -16.95 -16.05
CA ALA A 3 22.69 -16.34 -15.00
C ALA A 3 21.24 -16.31 -15.49
N THR A 4 20.37 -17.06 -14.84
CA THR A 4 18.94 -17.03 -15.10
C THR A 4 18.44 -15.63 -14.77
N ILE A 5 18.15 -14.82 -15.81
CA ILE A 5 17.62 -13.47 -15.63
C ILE A 5 16.27 -13.61 -14.95
N ALA A 6 16.23 -13.29 -13.66
CA ALA A 6 15.01 -13.30 -12.88
C ALA A 6 14.01 -12.30 -13.52
N ARG A 7 12.84 -12.77 -13.93
CA ARG A 7 11.81 -11.91 -14.52
C ARG A 7 11.12 -11.11 -13.42
N PRO A 8 10.84 -9.80 -13.63
CA PRO A 8 10.07 -9.01 -12.69
C PRO A 8 8.68 -9.62 -12.49
N PHE A 9 8.16 -9.53 -11.25
CA PHE A 9 6.85 -10.06 -10.92
C PHE A 9 5.74 -9.39 -11.75
N ASN A 10 4.81 -10.18 -12.28
CA ASN A 10 3.70 -9.67 -13.08
C ASN A 10 2.71 -8.91 -12.20
N GLN A 11 2.72 -7.58 -12.29
CA GLN A 11 1.85 -6.70 -11.51
C GLN A 11 0.35 -6.92 -11.79
N LYS A 12 -0.02 -7.44 -12.97
CA LYS A 12 -1.42 -7.73 -13.30
C LYS A 12 -2.04 -8.76 -12.35
N ILE A 13 -1.23 -9.76 -11.92
CA ILE A 13 -1.69 -10.79 -10.97
C ILE A 13 -2.02 -10.14 -9.61
N ARG A 14 -1.19 -9.22 -9.12
CA ARG A 14 -1.44 -8.48 -7.88
C ARG A 14 -2.73 -7.66 -7.96
N ILE A 15 -2.87 -6.89 -9.03
CA ILE A 15 -4.05 -6.03 -9.26
C ILE A 15 -5.31 -6.90 -9.33
N LEU A 16 -5.25 -8.01 -10.06
CA LEU A 16 -6.36 -8.96 -10.16
C LEU A 16 -6.72 -9.55 -8.79
N ALA A 17 -5.72 -10.01 -8.02
CA ALA A 17 -5.95 -10.57 -6.68
C ALA A 17 -6.60 -9.55 -5.73
N LEU A 18 -6.14 -8.30 -5.74
CA LEU A 18 -6.73 -7.23 -4.93
C LEU A 18 -8.15 -6.89 -5.38
N ARG A 19 -8.41 -6.84 -6.70
CA ARG A 19 -9.75 -6.61 -7.24
C ARG A 19 -10.71 -7.74 -6.87
N LEU A 20 -10.29 -8.99 -7.01
CA LEU A 20 -11.10 -10.15 -6.64
C LEU A 20 -11.36 -10.19 -5.13
N ALA A 21 -10.38 -9.88 -4.30
CA ALA A 21 -10.56 -9.77 -2.86
C ALA A 21 -11.56 -8.66 -2.50
N PHE A 22 -11.42 -7.47 -3.12
CA PHE A 22 -12.33 -6.36 -2.89
C PHE A 22 -13.76 -6.70 -3.34
N LEU A 23 -13.94 -7.23 -4.57
CA LEU A 23 -15.23 -7.64 -5.09
C LEU A 23 -15.86 -8.77 -4.27
N GLY A 24 -15.05 -9.72 -3.77
CA GLY A 24 -15.52 -10.81 -2.91
C GLY A 24 -15.95 -10.35 -1.51
N LEU A 25 -15.35 -9.26 -1.02
CA LEU A 25 -15.70 -8.66 0.27
C LEU A 25 -16.86 -7.65 0.17
N LEU A 26 -17.17 -7.14 -1.04
CA LEU A 26 -18.26 -6.19 -1.24
C LEU A 26 -19.63 -6.72 -0.78
N PRO A 27 -20.03 -7.98 -1.08
CA PRO A 27 -21.27 -8.53 -0.53
C PRO A 27 -21.30 -8.56 1.01
N LEU A 28 -20.14 -8.76 1.64
CA LEU A 28 -20.05 -8.77 3.10
C LEU A 28 -20.44 -7.41 3.69
N THR A 29 -20.14 -6.31 3.00
CA THR A 29 -20.56 -4.97 3.44
C THR A 29 -22.08 -4.82 3.49
N LEU A 30 -22.78 -5.45 2.53
CA LEU A 30 -24.26 -5.38 2.44
C LEU A 30 -24.94 -6.21 3.55
N PHE A 31 -24.28 -7.21 4.09
CA PHE A 31 -24.81 -8.09 5.14
C PHE A 31 -24.32 -7.70 6.55
N THR A 32 -23.32 -6.83 6.65
CA THR A 32 -22.78 -6.39 7.94
C THR A 32 -23.49 -5.12 8.36
N ARG A 33 -24.39 -5.22 9.33
CA ARG A 33 -25.01 -4.04 9.94
C ARG A 33 -24.01 -3.36 10.86
N PRO A 34 -23.95 -2.02 10.91
CA PRO A 34 -23.16 -1.31 11.91
C PRO A 34 -23.53 -1.80 13.30
N ALA A 35 -22.58 -2.37 14.02
CA ALA A 35 -22.81 -2.82 15.40
C ALA A 35 -22.65 -1.68 16.42
N ILE A 36 -22.20 -0.54 15.95
CA ILE A 36 -21.82 0.63 16.74
C ILE A 36 -22.69 1.79 16.26
N SER A 37 -23.26 2.56 17.19
CA SER A 37 -24.12 3.71 16.90
C SER A 37 -23.72 4.92 17.74
N GLY A 38 -24.15 6.12 17.31
CA GLY A 38 -23.85 7.37 17.99
C GLY A 38 -22.38 7.80 17.83
N GLY A 39 -21.85 8.58 18.77
CA GLY A 39 -20.53 9.19 18.70
C GLY A 39 -19.36 8.23 18.43
N ALA A 40 -19.50 6.94 18.78
CA ALA A 40 -18.49 5.94 18.46
C ALA A 40 -18.46 5.58 16.95
N ALA A 41 -19.62 5.59 16.28
CA ALA A 41 -19.71 5.42 14.84
C ALA A 41 -19.05 6.61 14.11
N ASP A 42 -19.34 7.83 14.53
CA ASP A 42 -18.74 9.06 13.98
C ASP A 42 -17.20 9.07 14.13
N LEU A 43 -16.68 8.52 15.25
CA LEU A 43 -15.24 8.38 15.46
C LEU A 43 -14.62 7.35 14.50
N LEU A 44 -15.28 6.22 14.25
CA LEU A 44 -14.81 5.22 13.30
C LEU A 44 -14.78 5.78 11.87
N GLU A 45 -15.82 6.46 11.45
CA GLU A 45 -15.90 7.13 10.16
C GLU A 45 -14.77 8.15 10.00
N THR A 46 -14.61 9.05 10.97
CA THR A 46 -13.54 10.05 10.96
C THR A 46 -12.17 9.39 10.88
N ALA A 47 -11.92 8.34 11.68
CA ALA A 47 -10.68 7.58 11.64
C ALA A 47 -10.47 6.90 10.27
N GLY A 48 -11.53 6.41 9.65
CA GLY A 48 -11.51 5.83 8.32
C GLY A 48 -11.12 6.84 7.24
N ILE A 49 -11.73 8.03 7.25
CA ILE A 49 -11.39 9.13 6.34
C ILE A 49 -9.92 9.52 6.51
N LEU A 50 -9.46 9.71 7.74
CA LEU A 50 -8.06 10.06 8.02
C LEU A 50 -7.09 8.96 7.54
N ALA A 51 -7.44 7.69 7.71
CA ALA A 51 -6.65 6.56 7.23
C ALA A 51 -6.58 6.53 5.69
N ILE A 52 -7.68 6.82 4.98
CA ILE A 52 -7.69 6.93 3.51
C ILE A 52 -6.83 8.10 3.05
N LEU A 53 -6.95 9.28 3.68
CA LEU A 53 -6.12 10.44 3.35
C LEU A 53 -4.62 10.14 3.59
N LEU A 54 -4.29 9.50 4.71
CA LEU A 54 -2.93 9.06 5.00
C LEU A 54 -2.42 8.07 3.95
N ALA A 55 -3.26 7.14 3.51
CA ALA A 55 -2.93 6.19 2.46
C ALA A 55 -2.61 6.90 1.14
N VAL A 56 -3.42 7.87 0.74
CA VAL A 56 -3.22 8.66 -0.48
C VAL A 56 -1.91 9.46 -0.39
N LEU A 57 -1.74 10.25 0.66
CA LEU A 57 -0.54 11.09 0.84
C LEU A 57 0.74 10.24 0.93
N GLY A 58 0.69 9.12 1.68
CA GLY A 58 1.82 8.21 1.81
C GLY A 58 2.15 7.49 0.50
N ARG A 59 1.17 7.16 -0.32
CA ARG A 59 1.40 6.61 -1.67
C ARG A 59 2.03 7.65 -2.59
N PHE A 60 1.56 8.90 -2.58
CA PHE A 60 2.20 9.99 -3.31
C PHE A 60 3.64 10.16 -2.87
N TRP A 61 3.89 10.22 -1.58
CA TRP A 61 5.24 10.30 -1.03
C TRP A 61 6.13 9.15 -1.54
N ALA A 62 5.66 7.92 -1.52
CA ALA A 62 6.43 6.79 -2.03
C ALA A 62 6.65 6.85 -3.56
N ILE A 63 5.66 7.33 -4.32
CA ILE A 63 5.74 7.48 -5.79
C ILE A 63 6.78 8.53 -6.19
N LEU A 64 6.92 9.64 -5.44
CA LEU A 64 7.94 10.66 -5.68
C LEU A 64 9.36 10.07 -5.73
N TYR A 65 9.66 9.07 -4.88
CA TYR A 65 10.98 8.43 -4.82
C TYR A 65 11.16 7.32 -5.84
N ILE A 66 10.10 6.53 -6.13
CA ILE A 66 10.21 5.38 -7.04
C ILE A 66 10.02 5.74 -8.51
N GLY A 67 9.44 6.92 -8.80
CA GLY A 67 9.12 7.35 -10.14
C GLY A 67 10.34 7.30 -11.07
N GLY A 68 10.24 6.58 -12.19
CA GLY A 68 11.31 6.39 -13.17
C GLY A 68 12.50 5.52 -12.72
N ARG A 69 12.60 5.16 -11.42
CA ARG A 69 13.72 4.38 -10.84
C ARG A 69 13.36 2.92 -10.56
N LYS A 70 12.10 2.53 -10.69
CA LYS A 70 11.62 1.18 -10.39
C LYS A 70 12.41 0.12 -11.17
N ASN A 71 12.93 -0.89 -10.47
CA ASN A 71 13.73 -1.99 -11.02
C ASN A 71 15.05 -1.56 -11.71
N ARG A 72 15.44 -0.30 -11.63
CA ARG A 72 16.71 0.21 -12.19
C ARG A 72 17.76 0.46 -11.10
N THR A 73 17.33 0.95 -9.95
CA THR A 73 18.19 1.24 -8.81
C THR A 73 17.56 0.70 -7.52
N LEU A 74 18.40 0.32 -6.57
CA LEU A 74 17.95 -0.02 -5.23
C LEU A 74 17.67 1.27 -4.46
N LEU A 75 16.39 1.53 -4.20
CA LEU A 75 15.96 2.70 -3.43
C LEU A 75 16.09 2.42 -1.94
N ARG A 76 16.76 3.34 -1.22
CA ARG A 76 16.99 3.26 0.22
C ARG A 76 16.63 4.55 0.95
N GLU A 77 16.09 5.54 0.24
CA GLU A 77 15.88 6.91 0.69
C GLU A 77 14.39 7.21 0.90
N GLY A 78 14.09 8.24 1.70
CA GLY A 78 12.73 8.67 1.99
C GLY A 78 11.89 7.56 2.61
N PRO A 79 10.68 7.27 2.10
CA PRO A 79 9.83 6.20 2.63
C PRO A 79 10.48 4.81 2.53
N TYR A 80 11.42 4.61 1.59
CA TYR A 80 12.14 3.35 1.42
C TYR A 80 13.29 3.18 2.42
N SER A 81 13.66 4.21 3.16
CA SER A 81 14.61 4.09 4.27
C SER A 81 13.97 3.50 5.53
N ILE A 82 12.67 3.69 5.71
CA ILE A 82 11.93 3.24 6.90
C ILE A 82 11.12 1.96 6.67
N CYS A 83 10.79 1.67 5.41
CA CYS A 83 9.97 0.51 5.04
C CYS A 83 10.32 0.07 3.60
N ARG A 84 10.57 -1.22 3.38
CA ARG A 84 10.93 -1.73 2.03
C ARG A 84 9.80 -1.66 1.02
N HIS A 85 8.54 -1.75 1.49
CA HIS A 85 7.35 -1.74 0.65
C HIS A 85 6.33 -0.68 1.11
N PRO A 86 6.69 0.63 1.09
CA PRO A 86 5.82 1.68 1.60
C PRO A 86 4.50 1.78 0.84
N LEU A 87 4.49 1.55 -0.49
CA LEU A 87 3.26 1.53 -1.27
C LEU A 87 2.28 0.45 -0.79
N TYR A 88 2.78 -0.69 -0.31
CA TYR A 88 1.95 -1.77 0.21
C TYR A 88 1.42 -1.46 1.61
N LEU A 89 2.27 -0.87 2.45
CA LEU A 89 1.85 -0.37 3.76
C LEU A 89 0.67 0.61 3.61
N PHE A 90 0.83 1.66 2.80
CA PHE A 90 -0.21 2.66 2.62
C PHE A 90 -1.47 2.10 1.94
N SER A 91 -1.34 1.12 1.03
CA SER A 91 -2.50 0.41 0.48
C SER A 91 -3.26 -0.40 1.54
N THR A 92 -2.54 -1.02 2.48
CA THR A 92 -3.15 -1.74 3.61
C THR A 92 -3.90 -0.76 4.53
N ILE A 93 -3.28 0.38 4.84
CA ILE A 93 -3.93 1.44 5.65
C ILE A 93 -5.21 1.93 4.96
N GLY A 94 -5.19 2.16 3.64
CA GLY A 94 -6.37 2.58 2.89
C GLY A 94 -7.50 1.53 2.90
N ALA A 95 -7.16 0.24 2.77
CA ALA A 95 -8.14 -0.84 2.86
C ALA A 95 -8.76 -0.95 4.27
N THR A 96 -7.95 -0.77 5.32
CA THR A 96 -8.44 -0.70 6.70
C THR A 96 -9.34 0.51 6.89
N GLY A 97 -8.94 1.69 6.37
CA GLY A 97 -9.71 2.93 6.44
C GLY A 97 -11.09 2.80 5.80
N PHE A 98 -11.19 2.11 4.67
CA PHE A 98 -12.48 1.86 4.03
C PHE A 98 -13.43 1.05 4.94
N GLY A 99 -12.93 0.00 5.59
CA GLY A 99 -13.73 -0.77 6.55
C GLY A 99 -14.17 0.03 7.78
N LEU A 100 -13.32 0.96 8.25
CA LEU A 100 -13.67 1.88 9.36
C LEU A 100 -14.77 2.88 8.94
N MET A 101 -14.72 3.40 7.70
CA MET A 101 -15.76 4.27 7.16
C MET A 101 -17.12 3.60 7.07
N LEU A 102 -17.15 2.27 6.93
CA LEU A 102 -18.38 1.47 7.02
C LEU A 102 -18.80 1.19 8.47
N GLU A 103 -18.29 1.94 9.45
CA GLU A 103 -18.58 1.83 10.87
C GLU A 103 -18.36 0.42 11.45
N SER A 104 -17.49 -0.37 10.82
CA SER A 104 -17.27 -1.76 11.19
C SER A 104 -15.80 -2.08 11.42
N VAL A 105 -15.46 -2.30 12.69
CA VAL A 105 -14.12 -2.78 13.09
C VAL A 105 -13.83 -4.15 12.48
N THR A 106 -14.86 -5.00 12.35
CA THR A 106 -14.72 -6.32 11.72
C THR A 106 -14.35 -6.20 10.25
N LEU A 107 -15.06 -5.34 9.48
CA LEU A 107 -14.74 -5.09 8.08
C LEU A 107 -13.35 -4.47 7.92
N ALA A 108 -12.97 -3.53 8.78
CA ALA A 108 -11.63 -2.94 8.80
C ALA A 108 -10.54 -4.00 8.99
N ALA A 109 -10.74 -4.91 9.96
CA ALA A 109 -9.81 -6.00 10.23
C ALA A 109 -9.73 -6.99 9.07
N VAL A 110 -10.86 -7.38 8.49
CA VAL A 110 -10.92 -8.33 7.36
C VAL A 110 -10.31 -7.72 6.11
N MET A 111 -10.70 -6.50 5.73
CA MET A 111 -10.20 -5.83 4.52
C MET A 111 -8.73 -5.47 4.63
N GLY A 112 -8.32 -4.90 5.76
CA GLY A 112 -6.93 -4.58 6.05
C GLY A 112 -6.06 -5.85 6.13
N GLY A 113 -6.54 -6.88 6.82
CA GLY A 113 -5.87 -8.17 6.94
C GLY A 113 -5.70 -8.87 5.59
N ALA A 114 -6.76 -8.92 4.75
CA ALA A 114 -6.69 -9.48 3.41
C ALA A 114 -5.68 -8.71 2.54
N ALA A 115 -5.73 -7.38 2.54
CA ALA A 115 -4.77 -6.55 1.83
C ALA A 115 -3.34 -6.80 2.32
N PHE A 116 -3.12 -6.83 3.63
CA PHE A 116 -1.81 -7.12 4.23
C PHE A 116 -1.25 -8.47 3.79
N VAL A 117 -2.04 -9.53 3.83
CA VAL A 117 -1.61 -10.87 3.42
C VAL A 117 -1.26 -10.91 1.93
N ILE A 118 -2.16 -10.43 1.06
CA ILE A 118 -1.95 -10.42 -0.39
C ILE A 118 -0.68 -9.61 -0.74
N LEU A 119 -0.52 -8.43 -0.15
CA LEU A 119 0.61 -7.54 -0.41
C LEU A 119 1.91 -8.07 0.19
N SER A 120 1.87 -8.73 1.35
CA SER A 120 3.04 -9.40 1.94
C SER A 120 3.53 -10.57 1.09
N LEU A 121 2.62 -11.37 0.54
CA LEU A 121 2.95 -12.45 -0.40
C LEU A 121 3.55 -11.88 -1.69
N THR A 122 3.00 -10.77 -2.18
CA THR A 122 3.53 -10.07 -3.35
C THR A 122 4.93 -9.52 -3.07
N ALA A 123 5.14 -8.86 -1.92
CA ALA A 123 6.43 -8.36 -1.48
C ALA A 123 7.48 -9.47 -1.44
N SER A 124 7.13 -10.64 -0.90
CA SER A 124 8.04 -11.80 -0.84
C SER A 124 8.51 -12.26 -2.22
N ARG A 125 7.65 -12.14 -3.25
CA ARG A 125 8.00 -12.46 -4.64
C ARG A 125 8.88 -11.37 -5.27
N GLU A 126 8.57 -10.10 -5.03
CA GLU A 126 9.38 -8.97 -5.49
C GLU A 126 10.79 -9.00 -4.85
N GLU A 127 10.88 -9.30 -3.56
CA GLU A 127 12.17 -9.41 -2.86
C GLU A 127 13.08 -10.50 -3.43
N ARG A 128 12.54 -11.60 -3.92
CA ARG A 128 13.34 -12.64 -4.61
C ARG A 128 13.97 -12.10 -5.88
N PHE A 129 13.22 -11.33 -6.66
CA PHE A 129 13.75 -10.66 -7.84
C PHE A 129 14.80 -9.62 -7.47
N LEU A 130 14.54 -8.76 -6.47
CA LEU A 130 15.44 -7.69 -6.06
C LEU A 130 16.77 -8.25 -5.48
N ARG A 131 16.73 -9.38 -4.77
CA ARG A 131 17.94 -10.08 -4.30
C ARG A 131 18.83 -10.59 -5.44
N ALA A 132 18.20 -11.04 -6.52
CA ALA A 132 18.94 -11.49 -7.71
C ALA A 132 19.45 -10.32 -8.55
N ALA A 133 18.73 -9.19 -8.58
CA ALA A 133 19.05 -8.05 -9.41
C ALA A 133 20.05 -7.07 -8.78
N PHE A 134 20.10 -6.98 -7.43
CA PHE A 134 20.90 -5.97 -6.71
C PHE A 134 21.78 -6.61 -5.63
N ALA A 135 23.08 -6.55 -5.80
CA ALA A 135 24.07 -7.13 -4.85
C ALA A 135 23.91 -6.59 -3.41
N GLY A 136 23.55 -5.31 -3.24
CA GLY A 136 23.34 -4.68 -1.91
C GLY A 136 21.96 -4.90 -1.28
N TYR A 137 21.07 -5.68 -1.91
CA TYR A 137 19.73 -5.88 -1.40
C TYR A 137 19.68 -6.67 -0.08
N ALA A 138 20.60 -7.62 0.10
CA ALA A 138 20.63 -8.44 1.30
C ALA A 138 20.91 -7.61 2.56
N ASP A 139 21.82 -6.64 2.49
CA ASP A 139 22.15 -5.73 3.58
C ASP A 139 21.00 -4.78 3.88
N TYR A 140 20.44 -4.17 2.85
CA TYR A 140 19.24 -3.35 2.96
C TYR A 140 18.07 -4.11 3.64
N ALA A 141 17.88 -5.38 3.29
CA ALA A 141 16.80 -6.19 3.86
C ALA A 141 17.02 -6.60 5.32
N ARG A 142 18.27 -6.56 5.81
CA ARG A 142 18.59 -6.77 7.24
C ARG A 142 18.31 -5.53 8.07
N GLU A 143 18.54 -4.35 7.52
CA GLU A 143 18.40 -3.08 8.22
C GLU A 143 16.97 -2.54 8.22
N VAL A 144 16.30 -2.59 7.06
CA VAL A 144 15.00 -1.98 6.87
C VAL A 144 13.89 -3.02 6.91
N PRO A 145 12.86 -2.86 7.75
CA PRO A 145 11.76 -3.81 7.85
C PRO A 145 10.89 -3.82 6.59
N ARG A 146 10.17 -4.93 6.37
CA ARG A 146 9.40 -5.15 5.14
C ARG A 146 8.23 -4.21 5.00
N MET A 147 7.32 -4.17 5.96
CA MET A 147 6.05 -3.43 5.90
C MET A 147 5.82 -2.53 7.13
N LEU A 148 6.32 -2.89 8.30
CA LEU A 148 6.22 -2.04 9.47
C LEU A 148 7.29 -0.95 9.43
N PRO A 149 6.93 0.34 9.54
CA PRO A 149 7.90 1.41 9.38
C PRO A 149 8.79 1.58 10.61
N ALA A 150 10.11 1.66 10.41
CA ALA A 150 11.09 2.00 11.44
C ALA A 150 11.51 3.47 11.27
N LEU A 151 10.75 4.39 11.86
CA LEU A 151 10.94 5.84 11.68
C LEU A 151 12.34 6.34 12.03
N ARG A 152 13.04 5.67 12.95
CA ARG A 152 14.44 5.98 13.33
C ARG A 152 15.45 5.87 12.19
N LEU A 153 15.10 5.12 11.13
CA LEU A 153 15.96 4.93 9.97
C LEU A 153 15.74 5.99 8.89
N PHE A 154 14.84 6.95 9.14
CA PHE A 154 14.48 7.94 8.13
C PHE A 154 15.69 8.79 7.72
N HIS A 155 15.96 8.76 6.43
CA HIS A 155 16.89 9.66 5.78
C HIS A 155 16.44 9.97 4.35
N THR A 156 16.77 11.15 3.87
CA THR A 156 16.41 11.64 2.53
C THR A 156 17.50 12.54 1.98
N PRO A 157 17.76 12.55 0.67
CA PRO A 157 18.69 13.47 0.05
C PRO A 157 18.13 14.90 0.08
N ALA A 158 19.02 15.90 0.04
CA ALA A 158 18.65 17.31 -0.02
C ALA A 158 17.87 17.67 -1.30
N CYS A 159 18.16 16.97 -2.40
CA CYS A 159 17.49 17.16 -3.68
C CYS A 159 17.00 15.82 -4.22
N LEU A 160 15.77 15.79 -4.73
CA LEU A 160 15.17 14.62 -5.35
C LEU A 160 14.85 14.93 -6.80
N THR A 161 15.38 14.14 -7.74
CA THR A 161 14.99 14.21 -9.15
C THR A 161 13.75 13.37 -9.34
N VAL A 162 12.65 14.00 -9.77
CA VAL A 162 11.35 13.37 -9.99
C VAL A 162 11.05 13.27 -11.48
N ASP A 163 10.68 12.08 -11.94
CA ASP A 163 10.12 11.88 -13.26
C ASP A 163 8.63 12.24 -13.26
N THR A 164 8.28 13.39 -13.83
CA THR A 164 6.91 13.93 -13.82
C THR A 164 5.95 13.09 -14.66
N GLY A 165 6.40 12.45 -15.72
CA GLY A 165 5.59 11.57 -16.56
C GLY A 165 5.17 10.31 -15.78
N THR A 166 6.13 9.68 -15.09
CA THR A 166 5.86 8.54 -14.22
C THR A 166 4.99 8.94 -13.02
N LEU A 167 5.21 10.13 -12.46
CA LEU A 167 4.39 10.66 -11.36
C LEU A 167 2.93 10.78 -11.80
N ALA A 168 2.65 11.43 -12.92
CA ALA A 168 1.29 11.60 -13.45
C ALA A 168 0.60 10.26 -13.71
N GLY A 169 1.32 9.28 -14.31
CA GLY A 169 0.79 7.94 -14.54
C GLY A 169 0.44 7.16 -13.27
N ASN A 170 1.19 7.38 -12.18
CA ASN A 170 0.92 6.69 -10.89
C ASN A 170 0.02 7.50 -9.96
N ALA A 171 -0.22 8.78 -10.22
CA ALA A 171 -1.09 9.63 -9.41
C ALA A 171 -2.54 9.09 -9.42
N ALA A 172 -3.03 8.65 -10.57
CA ALA A 172 -4.36 8.03 -10.69
C ALA A 172 -4.50 6.80 -9.79
N ASP A 173 -3.47 5.96 -9.68
CA ASP A 173 -3.46 4.79 -8.81
C ASP A 173 -3.51 5.16 -7.31
N ALA A 174 -2.91 6.30 -6.93
CA ALA A 174 -2.99 6.79 -5.56
C ALA A 174 -4.38 7.37 -5.27
N LEU A 175 -4.94 8.13 -6.22
CA LEU A 175 -6.25 8.77 -6.08
C LEU A 175 -7.42 7.78 -6.07
N VAL A 176 -7.25 6.54 -6.53
CA VAL A 176 -8.28 5.49 -6.41
C VAL A 176 -8.80 5.35 -4.99
N PHE A 177 -7.95 5.54 -3.97
CA PHE A 177 -8.41 5.48 -2.58
C PHE A 177 -9.38 6.62 -2.21
N VAL A 178 -9.29 7.78 -2.85
CA VAL A 178 -10.24 8.88 -2.62
C VAL A 178 -11.65 8.49 -3.08
N THR A 179 -11.76 7.69 -4.14
CA THR A 179 -13.08 7.23 -4.63
C THR A 179 -13.76 6.26 -3.67
N LEU A 180 -13.02 5.69 -2.71
CA LEU A 180 -13.60 4.85 -1.66
C LEU A 180 -14.46 5.66 -0.67
N ILE A 181 -14.21 6.97 -0.53
CA ILE A 181 -14.97 7.83 0.37
C ILE A 181 -16.45 7.92 -0.08
N PRO A 182 -16.78 8.43 -1.30
CA PRO A 182 -18.18 8.44 -1.73
C PRO A 182 -18.78 7.04 -1.91
N LEU A 183 -17.94 6.02 -2.18
CA LEU A 183 -18.41 4.64 -2.23
C LEU A 183 -18.85 4.14 -0.85
N ALA A 184 -18.11 4.46 0.21
CA ALA A 184 -18.48 4.10 1.58
C ALA A 184 -19.78 4.78 1.98
N GLU A 185 -19.96 6.07 1.66
CA GLU A 185 -21.18 6.81 1.89
C GLU A 185 -22.40 6.18 1.20
N LEU A 186 -22.21 5.64 -0.01
CA LEU A 186 -23.29 4.97 -0.75
C LEU A 186 -23.65 3.60 -0.17
N LEU A 187 -22.72 2.91 0.49
CA LEU A 187 -22.89 1.56 1.06
C LEU A 187 -23.37 1.58 2.52
N ARG A 188 -23.45 2.73 3.13
CA ARG A 188 -23.93 2.99 4.50
C ARG A 188 -25.44 3.15 4.53
#